data_0022dc95ff7a3776b88fc8d8cc99b277
#
_entry.id   0022dc95ff7a3776b88fc8d8cc99b277
#
_cell.length_a   1.000
_cell.length_b   1.000
_cell.length_c   1.000
_cell.angle_alpha   90.00
_cell.angle_beta   90.00
_cell.angle_gamma   90.00
#
_symmetry.space_group_name_H-M   'P 1'
#
loop_
_entity.id
_entity.type
_entity.pdbx_description
1 polymer ?
#
loop_
_entity_poly.entity_id
_entity_poly.type
_entity_poly.pdbx_seq_one_letter_code
_entity_poly.pdbx_strand_id
1 'polypeptide(L)'
;MLPVVDAPLHRIDAALKIDAALTERWLTAFLRDELIERRRITKAVLGLSGGIDSALVAFLCARALGPENVHAIRMPYRTSSQDSLDDAQRIVDALGIKCDTIEITDAVDGYLRAAHEPDPRRRGNVMARMRMLVLFDQSARLGALPIGTGNKTERMMGYFTWHADDTPPVNPIGDLFKTQVWALSRHMGVPLEVIDKPPSADLEANQTDEGDMGVTYLTADRILSQILAGYRDEQIAAVGFDLREIELVRRRVESTHWKRHLPTTALVSGTAINEFYLRPVDY
;
A
#
# COMPACT_ATOMS: atom_id res chain seq x y z
N MET A 1 -10.79 21.96 5.00
CA MET A 1 -9.58 22.77 5.29
C MET A 1 -8.97 22.23 6.58
N LEU A 2 -7.70 21.79 6.56
CA LEU A 2 -7.04 21.32 7.77
C LEU A 2 -6.83 22.50 8.75
N PRO A 3 -6.88 22.27 10.07
CA PRO A 3 -6.64 23.32 11.04
C PRO A 3 -5.20 23.85 10.91
N VAL A 4 -5.03 25.16 11.02
CA VAL A 4 -3.71 25.82 11.06
C VAL A 4 -3.20 25.80 12.48
N VAL A 5 -1.96 25.31 12.69
CA VAL A 5 -1.33 25.20 14.01
C VAL A 5 -0.23 26.27 14.14
N ASP A 6 -0.28 27.05 15.21
CA ASP A 6 0.74 28.08 15.53
C ASP A 6 1.78 27.63 16.58
N ALA A 7 1.85 26.31 16.83
CA ALA A 7 2.83 25.77 17.76
C ALA A 7 4.20 25.56 17.08
N PRO A 8 5.31 25.66 17.83
CA PRO A 8 6.64 25.35 17.27
C PRO A 8 6.73 23.88 16.85
N LEU A 9 7.34 23.67 15.68
CA LEU A 9 7.60 22.35 15.09
C LEU A 9 8.62 21.53 15.92
N HIS A 10 8.22 21.09 17.10
CA HIS A 10 9.07 20.25 17.90
C HIS A 10 8.83 18.77 17.63
N ARG A 11 9.89 18.05 17.22
CA ARG A 11 9.94 16.57 17.13
C ARG A 11 9.33 15.93 15.88
N ILE A 12 9.70 16.39 14.69
CA ILE A 12 9.34 15.75 13.42
C ILE A 12 9.62 14.25 13.46
N ASP A 13 10.84 13.86 13.88
CA ASP A 13 11.20 12.44 13.97
C ASP A 13 10.44 11.69 15.08
N ALA A 14 9.97 12.40 16.12
CA ALA A 14 9.15 11.77 17.16
C ALA A 14 7.74 11.43 16.66
N ALA A 15 7.18 12.21 15.73
CA ALA A 15 5.89 11.94 15.13
C ALA A 15 5.90 10.70 14.24
N LEU A 16 7.06 10.31 13.72
CA LEU A 16 7.23 9.10 12.89
C LEU A 16 7.62 7.86 13.68
N LYS A 17 7.98 8.02 14.97
CA LYS A 17 8.30 6.85 15.82
C LYS A 17 7.04 6.09 16.19
N ILE A 18 7.12 4.77 16.11
CA ILE A 18 6.10 3.85 16.62
C ILE A 18 6.65 2.96 17.72
N ASP A 19 5.81 2.54 18.62
CA ASP A 19 6.06 1.35 19.43
C ASP A 19 5.76 0.12 18.58
N ALA A 20 6.80 -0.49 18.03
CA ALA A 20 6.65 -1.58 17.06
C ALA A 20 5.92 -2.79 17.66
N ALA A 21 6.14 -3.12 18.95
CA ALA A 21 5.48 -4.24 19.61
C ALA A 21 3.98 -3.95 19.84
N LEU A 22 3.63 -2.73 20.21
CA LEU A 22 2.23 -2.32 20.34
C LEU A 22 1.56 -2.27 18.97
N THR A 23 2.22 -1.75 17.96
CA THR A 23 1.71 -1.65 16.59
C THR A 23 1.46 -3.05 16.00
N GLU A 24 2.40 -4.00 16.15
CA GLU A 24 2.20 -5.39 15.76
C GLU A 24 0.93 -5.98 16.41
N ARG A 25 0.79 -5.85 17.73
CA ARG A 25 -0.37 -6.37 18.45
C ARG A 25 -1.68 -5.74 17.97
N TRP A 26 -1.67 -4.43 17.74
CA TRP A 26 -2.85 -3.71 17.25
C TRP A 26 -3.24 -4.17 15.85
N LEU A 27 -2.30 -4.25 14.91
CA LEU A 27 -2.57 -4.63 13.51
C LEU A 27 -2.97 -6.11 13.39
N THR A 28 -2.39 -6.99 14.19
CA THR A 28 -2.80 -8.39 14.22
C THR A 28 -4.21 -8.57 14.82
N ALA A 29 -4.55 -7.81 15.87
CA ALA A 29 -5.90 -7.78 16.41
C ALA A 29 -6.91 -7.21 15.42
N PHE A 30 -6.57 -6.12 14.72
CA PHE A 30 -7.37 -5.54 13.64
C PHE A 30 -7.66 -6.56 12.52
N LEU A 31 -6.65 -7.29 12.06
CA LEU A 31 -6.84 -8.32 11.04
C LEU A 31 -7.79 -9.44 11.51
N ARG A 32 -7.66 -9.88 12.75
CA ARG A 32 -8.55 -10.90 13.31
C ARG A 32 -9.99 -10.39 13.42
N ASP A 33 -10.20 -9.19 13.92
CA ASP A 33 -11.52 -8.56 14.02
C ASP A 33 -12.16 -8.42 12.64
N GLU A 34 -11.45 -7.84 11.68
CA GLU A 34 -11.96 -7.58 10.34
C GLU A 34 -12.26 -8.85 9.53
N LEU A 35 -11.40 -9.87 9.63
CA LEU A 35 -11.61 -11.11 8.87
C LEU A 35 -12.56 -12.06 9.60
N ILE A 36 -12.22 -12.43 10.84
CA ILE A 36 -12.90 -13.51 11.57
C ILE A 36 -14.22 -13.02 12.16
N GLU A 37 -14.17 -11.93 12.95
CA GLU A 37 -15.34 -11.53 13.72
C GLU A 37 -16.40 -10.85 12.84
N ARG A 38 -16.00 -9.94 11.98
CA ARG A 38 -16.93 -9.16 11.15
C ARG A 38 -17.36 -9.91 9.89
N ARG A 39 -16.43 -10.55 9.17
CA ARG A 39 -16.70 -11.16 7.85
C ARG A 39 -16.85 -12.66 7.86
N ARG A 40 -16.50 -13.33 8.95
CA ARG A 40 -16.52 -14.80 9.08
C ARG A 40 -15.63 -15.50 8.03
N ILE A 41 -14.55 -14.83 7.62
CA ILE A 41 -13.54 -15.35 6.68
C ILE A 41 -12.27 -15.61 7.47
N THR A 42 -11.77 -16.85 7.43
CA THR A 42 -10.59 -17.25 8.20
C THR A 42 -9.29 -17.24 7.41
N LYS A 43 -9.36 -17.02 6.10
CA LYS A 43 -8.21 -17.07 5.19
C LYS A 43 -7.93 -15.71 4.56
N ALA A 44 -6.65 -15.40 4.41
CA ALA A 44 -6.18 -14.23 3.69
C ALA A 44 -5.46 -14.62 2.40
N VAL A 45 -5.65 -13.82 1.34
CA VAL A 45 -4.86 -13.90 0.10
C VAL A 45 -4.26 -12.53 -0.19
N LEU A 46 -2.98 -12.50 -0.60
CA LEU A 46 -2.30 -11.25 -0.92
C LEU A 46 -1.34 -11.41 -2.10
N GLY A 47 -1.13 -10.32 -2.83
CA GLY A 47 -0.07 -10.25 -3.83
C GLY A 47 1.29 -10.12 -3.14
N LEU A 48 2.24 -11.00 -3.47
CA LEU A 48 3.59 -10.99 -2.92
C LEU A 48 4.58 -10.59 -4.02
N SER A 49 5.00 -9.32 -3.98
CA SER A 49 5.88 -8.73 -4.99
C SER A 49 7.38 -8.93 -4.72
N GLY A 50 7.75 -9.38 -3.52
CA GLY A 50 9.13 -9.36 -3.02
C GLY A 50 9.55 -8.00 -2.44
N GLY A 51 8.68 -7.00 -2.45
CA GLY A 51 8.89 -5.72 -1.78
C GLY A 51 8.47 -5.75 -0.31
N ILE A 52 9.03 -4.81 0.46
CA ILE A 52 8.88 -4.76 1.94
C ILE A 52 7.43 -4.63 2.41
N ASP A 53 6.57 -3.89 1.68
CA ASP A 53 5.17 -3.67 2.08
C ASP A 53 4.37 -4.98 2.03
N SER A 54 4.46 -5.71 0.92
CA SER A 54 3.82 -7.02 0.76
C SER A 54 4.39 -8.06 1.74
N ALA A 55 5.70 -7.99 2.02
CA ALA A 55 6.35 -8.82 3.02
C ALA A 55 5.78 -8.56 4.42
N LEU A 56 5.75 -7.30 4.86
CA LEU A 56 5.20 -6.93 6.16
C LEU A 56 3.75 -7.39 6.32
N VAL A 57 2.92 -7.20 5.29
CA VAL A 57 1.52 -7.66 5.32
C VAL A 57 1.43 -9.17 5.41
N ALA A 58 2.29 -9.93 4.72
CA ALA A 58 2.35 -11.39 4.83
C ALA A 58 2.69 -11.84 6.26
N PHE A 59 3.69 -11.19 6.90
CA PHE A 59 4.06 -11.44 8.30
C PHE A 59 2.93 -11.13 9.26
N LEU A 60 2.25 -9.98 9.09
CA LEU A 60 1.07 -9.61 9.90
C LEU A 60 -0.07 -10.62 9.75
N CYS A 61 -0.39 -11.03 8.53
CA CYS A 61 -1.42 -12.03 8.27
C CYS A 61 -1.07 -13.39 8.88
N ALA A 62 0.16 -13.87 8.73
CA ALA A 62 0.62 -15.12 9.31
C ALA A 62 0.56 -15.09 10.85
N ARG A 63 0.90 -13.95 11.46
CA ARG A 63 0.80 -13.74 12.90
C ARG A 63 -0.66 -13.69 13.39
N ALA A 64 -1.55 -13.11 12.60
CA ALA A 64 -2.95 -12.96 12.96
C ALA A 64 -3.77 -14.25 12.80
N LEU A 65 -3.54 -15.00 11.72
CA LEU A 65 -4.42 -16.08 11.26
C LEU A 65 -3.78 -17.47 11.33
N GLY A 66 -2.45 -17.56 11.52
CA GLY A 66 -1.66 -18.77 11.30
C GLY A 66 -1.20 -18.88 9.83
N PRO A 67 0.03 -19.37 9.58
CA PRO A 67 0.60 -19.45 8.24
C PRO A 67 -0.21 -20.34 7.28
N GLU A 68 -0.88 -21.36 7.78
CA GLU A 68 -1.74 -22.26 7.01
C GLU A 68 -2.97 -21.58 6.40
N ASN A 69 -3.35 -20.43 6.95
CA ASN A 69 -4.50 -19.62 6.52
C ASN A 69 -4.11 -18.43 5.64
N VAL A 70 -2.82 -18.31 5.28
CA VAL A 70 -2.32 -17.24 4.40
C VAL A 70 -1.87 -17.82 3.08
N HIS A 71 -2.34 -17.24 1.98
CA HIS A 71 -1.97 -17.65 0.63
C HIS A 71 -1.40 -16.46 -0.13
N ALA A 72 -0.14 -16.53 -0.51
CA ALA A 72 0.52 -15.52 -1.32
C ALA A 72 0.36 -15.85 -2.82
N ILE A 73 0.22 -14.83 -3.65
CA ILE A 73 0.20 -14.96 -5.11
C ILE A 73 1.32 -14.09 -5.68
N ARG A 74 2.27 -14.72 -6.36
CA ARG A 74 3.24 -14.01 -7.21
C ARG A 74 2.64 -13.86 -8.59
N MET A 75 2.71 -12.64 -9.13
CA MET A 75 2.10 -12.29 -10.41
C MET A 75 3.13 -11.60 -11.31
N PRO A 76 4.17 -12.33 -11.75
CA PRO A 76 5.19 -11.74 -12.59
C PRO A 76 4.67 -11.39 -13.97
N TYR A 77 5.23 -10.33 -14.54
CA TYR A 77 5.18 -10.02 -15.95
C TYR A 77 6.58 -10.27 -16.53
N ARG A 78 6.75 -10.47 -17.81
CA ARG A 78 8.05 -10.83 -18.44
C ARG A 78 9.22 -9.91 -18.09
N THR A 79 8.96 -8.65 -17.69
CA THR A 79 10.00 -7.70 -17.26
C THR A 79 10.23 -7.67 -15.76
N SER A 80 9.48 -8.44 -14.98
CA SER A 80 9.68 -8.54 -13.53
C SER A 80 11.06 -9.14 -13.23
N SER A 81 11.74 -8.56 -12.24
CA SER A 81 13.11 -8.95 -11.92
C SER A 81 13.14 -10.34 -11.24
N GLN A 82 14.18 -11.12 -11.51
CA GLN A 82 14.40 -12.40 -10.81
C GLN A 82 14.60 -12.16 -9.31
N ASP A 83 15.31 -11.08 -8.93
CA ASP A 83 15.52 -10.72 -7.52
C ASP A 83 14.20 -10.53 -6.76
N SER A 84 13.18 -9.96 -7.41
CA SER A 84 11.85 -9.82 -6.78
C SER A 84 11.17 -11.19 -6.55
N LEU A 85 11.35 -12.14 -7.46
CA LEU A 85 10.82 -13.50 -7.29
C LEU A 85 11.57 -14.26 -6.18
N ASP A 86 12.89 -14.08 -6.11
CA ASP A 86 13.73 -14.72 -5.09
C ASP A 86 13.42 -14.14 -3.70
N ASP A 87 13.23 -12.82 -3.59
CA ASP A 87 12.81 -12.17 -2.35
C ASP A 87 11.42 -12.63 -1.90
N ALA A 88 10.48 -12.76 -2.83
CA ALA A 88 9.18 -13.34 -2.53
C ALA A 88 9.29 -14.78 -2.03
N GLN A 89 10.19 -15.60 -2.60
CA GLN A 89 10.43 -16.96 -2.13
C GLN A 89 11.03 -16.99 -0.71
N ARG A 90 11.99 -16.09 -0.41
CA ARG A 90 12.53 -15.96 0.95
C ARG A 90 11.45 -15.69 1.99
N ILE A 91 10.48 -14.82 1.65
CA ILE A 91 9.34 -14.51 2.53
C ILE A 91 8.45 -15.76 2.73
N VAL A 92 8.15 -16.48 1.65
CA VAL A 92 7.37 -17.74 1.71
C VAL A 92 8.03 -18.76 2.62
N ASP A 93 9.34 -18.97 2.45
CA ASP A 93 10.12 -19.92 3.22
C ASP A 93 10.22 -19.52 4.71
N ALA A 94 10.43 -18.24 4.99
CA ALA A 94 10.49 -17.71 6.35
C ALA A 94 9.18 -17.88 7.13
N LEU A 95 8.04 -17.78 6.45
CA LEU A 95 6.72 -17.86 7.05
C LEU A 95 6.10 -19.27 6.99
N GLY A 96 6.53 -20.12 6.09
CA GLY A 96 5.90 -21.41 5.81
C GLY A 96 4.49 -21.28 5.22
N ILE A 97 4.19 -20.21 4.52
CA ILE A 97 2.89 -19.95 3.90
C ILE A 97 2.79 -20.61 2.51
N LYS A 98 1.55 -20.80 2.04
CA LYS A 98 1.31 -21.27 0.67
C LYS A 98 1.55 -20.13 -0.32
N CYS A 99 2.07 -20.49 -1.51
CA CYS A 99 2.31 -19.53 -2.57
C CYS A 99 2.06 -20.16 -3.95
N ASP A 100 1.25 -19.48 -4.77
CA ASP A 100 1.09 -19.79 -6.18
C ASP A 100 1.79 -18.73 -7.03
N THR A 101 2.24 -19.09 -8.23
CA THR A 101 2.76 -18.16 -9.22
C THR A 101 1.82 -18.17 -10.43
N ILE A 102 1.26 -17.01 -10.76
CA ILE A 102 0.38 -16.81 -11.91
C ILE A 102 0.98 -15.71 -12.78
N GLU A 103 1.59 -16.10 -13.87
CA GLU A 103 2.19 -15.16 -14.82
C GLU A 103 1.10 -14.38 -15.56
N ILE A 104 1.25 -13.04 -15.60
CA ILE A 104 0.26 -12.15 -16.23
C ILE A 104 0.63 -11.71 -17.65
N THR A 105 1.75 -12.19 -18.19
CA THR A 105 2.32 -11.74 -19.47
C THR A 105 1.33 -11.87 -20.62
N ASP A 106 0.80 -13.05 -20.85
CA ASP A 106 -0.08 -13.31 -21.99
C ASP A 106 -1.37 -12.48 -21.94
N ALA A 107 -1.94 -12.33 -20.75
CA ALA A 107 -3.16 -11.56 -20.55
C ALA A 107 -2.93 -10.05 -20.80
N VAL A 108 -1.84 -9.52 -20.24
CA VAL A 108 -1.43 -8.11 -20.44
C VAL A 108 -1.11 -7.85 -21.91
N ASP A 109 -0.26 -8.68 -22.52
CA ASP A 109 0.14 -8.52 -23.92
C ASP A 109 -1.03 -8.70 -24.88
N GLY A 110 -1.97 -9.60 -24.58
CA GLY A 110 -3.19 -9.77 -25.35
C GLY A 110 -4.00 -8.47 -25.42
N TYR A 111 -4.18 -7.81 -24.27
CA TYR A 111 -4.85 -6.51 -24.22
C TYR A 111 -4.03 -5.40 -24.91
N LEU A 112 -2.72 -5.32 -24.66
CA LEU A 112 -1.88 -4.27 -25.24
C LEU A 112 -1.84 -4.33 -26.78
N ARG A 113 -1.82 -5.53 -27.36
CA ARG A 113 -1.93 -5.69 -28.82
C ARG A 113 -3.24 -5.13 -29.36
N ALA A 114 -4.35 -5.41 -28.70
CA ALA A 114 -5.66 -4.86 -29.07
C ALA A 114 -5.77 -3.35 -28.87
N ALA A 115 -5.02 -2.80 -27.91
CA ALA A 115 -5.01 -1.37 -27.57
C ALA A 115 -4.00 -0.54 -28.38
N HIS A 116 -3.36 -1.12 -29.38
CA HIS A 116 -2.36 -0.47 -30.26
C HIS A 116 -1.17 0.15 -29.49
N GLU A 117 -0.49 -0.65 -28.69
CA GLU A 117 0.74 -0.29 -27.96
C GLU A 117 0.65 1.02 -27.15
N PRO A 118 0.08 1.01 -25.97
CA PRO A 118 0.09 2.17 -25.09
C PRO A 118 1.52 2.48 -24.61
N ASP A 119 1.73 3.73 -24.24
CA ASP A 119 2.96 4.18 -23.59
C ASP A 119 3.29 3.37 -22.30
N PRO A 120 4.53 3.44 -21.78
CA PRO A 120 4.94 2.67 -20.60
C PRO A 120 4.03 2.86 -19.39
N ARG A 121 3.57 4.08 -19.13
CA ARG A 121 2.67 4.39 -18.00
C ARG A 121 1.31 3.68 -18.16
N ARG A 122 0.74 3.65 -19.36
CA ARG A 122 -0.49 2.90 -19.62
C ARG A 122 -0.28 1.41 -19.44
N ARG A 123 0.87 0.88 -19.90
CA ARG A 123 1.25 -0.52 -19.70
C ARG A 123 1.35 -0.87 -18.22
N GLY A 124 2.05 -0.08 -17.41
CA GLY A 124 2.12 -0.26 -15.95
C GLY A 124 0.74 -0.29 -15.29
N ASN A 125 -0.15 0.60 -15.67
CA ASN A 125 -1.54 0.61 -15.19
C ASN A 125 -2.33 -0.64 -15.58
N VAL A 126 -2.10 -1.21 -16.76
CA VAL A 126 -2.71 -2.48 -17.19
C VAL A 126 -2.18 -3.63 -16.35
N MET A 127 -0.86 -3.69 -16.13
CA MET A 127 -0.23 -4.71 -15.29
C MET A 127 -0.77 -4.68 -13.87
N ALA A 128 -0.87 -3.51 -13.25
CA ALA A 128 -1.42 -3.36 -11.90
C ALA A 128 -2.88 -3.84 -11.81
N ARG A 129 -3.72 -3.50 -12.79
CA ARG A 129 -5.11 -3.96 -12.83
C ARG A 129 -5.26 -5.44 -13.15
N MET A 130 -4.35 -6.01 -13.94
CA MET A 130 -4.32 -7.45 -14.17
C MET A 130 -3.95 -8.21 -12.88
N ARG A 131 -2.97 -7.73 -12.10
CA ARG A 131 -2.64 -8.28 -10.79
C ARG A 131 -3.83 -8.24 -9.83
N MET A 132 -4.58 -7.15 -9.83
CA MET A 132 -5.80 -7.04 -9.03
C MET A 132 -6.86 -8.05 -9.48
N LEU A 133 -7.10 -8.19 -10.80
CA LEU A 133 -8.03 -9.19 -11.35
C LEU A 133 -7.66 -10.60 -10.88
N VAL A 134 -6.39 -10.99 -11.02
CA VAL A 134 -5.90 -12.29 -10.56
C VAL A 134 -6.11 -12.46 -9.05
N LEU A 135 -5.79 -11.44 -8.24
CA LEU A 135 -5.94 -11.50 -6.80
C LEU A 135 -7.40 -11.75 -6.37
N PHE A 136 -8.36 -11.06 -6.98
CA PHE A 136 -9.79 -11.24 -6.69
C PHE A 136 -10.34 -12.57 -7.20
N ASP A 137 -9.91 -13.05 -8.37
CA ASP A 137 -10.24 -14.39 -8.85
C ASP A 137 -9.75 -15.47 -7.88
N GLN A 138 -8.49 -15.37 -7.44
CA GLN A 138 -7.91 -16.31 -6.48
C GLN A 138 -8.54 -16.20 -5.08
N SER A 139 -8.98 -15.01 -4.69
CA SER A 139 -9.79 -14.82 -3.48
C SER A 139 -11.06 -15.67 -3.52
N ALA A 140 -11.80 -15.64 -4.62
CA ALA A 140 -13.00 -16.46 -4.81
C ALA A 140 -12.67 -17.96 -4.82
N ARG A 141 -11.62 -18.37 -5.54
CA ARG A 141 -11.17 -19.78 -5.59
C ARG A 141 -10.82 -20.35 -4.23
N LEU A 142 -10.15 -19.56 -3.39
CA LEU A 142 -9.63 -19.98 -2.07
C LEU A 142 -10.63 -19.79 -0.93
N GLY A 143 -11.72 -19.04 -1.15
CA GLY A 143 -12.59 -18.58 -0.08
C GLY A 143 -11.82 -17.72 0.94
N ALA A 144 -10.93 -16.86 0.45
CA ALA A 144 -10.05 -16.01 1.24
C ALA A 144 -10.33 -14.52 0.99
N LEU A 145 -10.05 -13.66 1.97
CA LEU A 145 -10.19 -12.22 1.79
C LEU A 145 -8.91 -11.63 1.18
N PRO A 146 -8.99 -10.80 0.11
CA PRO A 146 -7.83 -10.11 -0.42
C PRO A 146 -7.39 -9.01 0.54
N ILE A 147 -6.07 -8.96 0.81
CA ILE A 147 -5.45 -8.01 1.74
C ILE A 147 -4.59 -7.01 0.96
N GLY A 148 -4.80 -5.72 1.24
CA GLY A 148 -4.06 -4.62 0.65
C GLY A 148 -2.67 -4.44 1.27
N THR A 149 -1.75 -3.94 0.46
CA THR A 149 -0.34 -3.76 0.82
C THR A 149 0.15 -2.32 0.64
N GLY A 150 -0.72 -1.38 0.29
CA GLY A 150 -0.35 0.04 0.11
C GLY A 150 -0.15 0.74 1.45
N ASN A 151 0.94 1.48 1.60
CA ASN A 151 1.23 2.25 2.81
C ASN A 151 0.64 3.68 2.74
N LYS A 152 0.72 4.41 3.87
CA LYS A 152 0.20 5.78 3.99
C LYS A 152 0.89 6.76 3.07
N THR A 153 2.22 6.66 2.92
CA THR A 153 3.01 7.57 2.08
C THR A 153 2.57 7.46 0.62
N GLU A 154 2.49 6.24 0.09
CA GLU A 154 2.00 5.97 -1.27
C GLU A 154 0.59 6.51 -1.47
N ARG A 155 -0.32 6.24 -0.54
CA ARG A 155 -1.71 6.76 -0.61
C ARG A 155 -1.76 8.28 -0.62
N MET A 156 -1.01 8.94 0.26
CA MET A 156 -0.98 10.40 0.35
C MET A 156 -0.33 11.04 -0.89
N MET A 157 0.76 10.47 -1.39
CA MET A 157 1.46 10.91 -2.60
C MET A 157 0.71 10.57 -3.90
N GLY A 158 -0.37 9.78 -3.81
CA GLY A 158 -1.11 9.27 -4.98
C GLY A 158 -0.29 8.30 -5.83
N TYR A 159 0.75 7.71 -5.24
CA TYR A 159 1.64 6.74 -5.87
C TYR A 159 1.07 5.34 -5.80
N PHE A 160 -0.03 5.14 -6.48
CA PHE A 160 -0.71 3.86 -6.67
C PHE A 160 -1.59 3.92 -7.92
N THR A 161 -1.93 2.77 -8.48
CA THR A 161 -2.85 2.66 -9.60
C THR A 161 -4.29 2.56 -9.11
N TRP A 162 -5.08 3.60 -9.37
CA TRP A 162 -6.48 3.66 -8.99
C TRP A 162 -7.29 2.48 -9.56
N HIS A 163 -8.10 1.86 -8.72
CA HIS A 163 -8.82 0.62 -8.99
C HIS A 163 -7.92 -0.56 -9.35
N ALA A 164 -6.75 -0.65 -8.70
CA ALA A 164 -5.87 -1.79 -8.75
C ALA A 164 -5.38 -2.14 -7.34
N ASP A 165 -4.19 -1.72 -6.96
CA ASP A 165 -3.55 -2.01 -5.68
C ASP A 165 -4.24 -1.36 -4.46
N ASP A 166 -5.15 -0.41 -4.68
CA ASP A 166 -5.97 0.23 -3.65
C ASP A 166 -7.32 -0.45 -3.38
N THR A 167 -7.66 -1.53 -4.10
CA THR A 167 -8.99 -2.14 -4.05
C THR A 167 -9.23 -3.19 -2.96
N PRO A 168 -8.23 -3.91 -2.41
CA PRO A 168 -8.51 -4.87 -1.34
C PRO A 168 -9.25 -4.22 -0.16
N PRO A 169 -10.29 -4.88 0.38
CA PRO A 169 -11.20 -4.28 1.37
C PRO A 169 -10.58 -4.11 2.76
N VAL A 170 -9.45 -4.76 3.03
CA VAL A 170 -8.70 -4.64 4.29
C VAL A 170 -7.25 -4.35 3.98
N ASN A 171 -6.73 -3.27 4.54
CA ASN A 171 -5.34 -2.86 4.38
C ASN A 171 -4.72 -2.53 5.75
N PRO A 172 -3.95 -3.45 6.35
CA PRO A 172 -3.44 -3.26 7.70
C PRO A 172 -2.37 -2.17 7.83
N ILE A 173 -1.63 -1.87 6.75
CA ILE A 173 -0.54 -0.87 6.78
C ILE A 173 -0.92 0.48 6.17
N GLY A 174 -2.18 0.66 5.82
CA GLY A 174 -2.67 1.87 5.13
C GLY A 174 -2.51 3.17 5.93
N ASP A 175 -2.28 3.10 7.25
CA ASP A 175 -2.00 4.24 8.12
C ASP A 175 -0.52 4.30 8.57
N LEU A 176 0.34 3.42 8.08
CA LEU A 176 1.78 3.47 8.34
C LEU A 176 2.52 4.24 7.25
N PHE A 177 3.33 5.22 7.63
CA PHE A 177 4.32 5.81 6.75
C PHE A 177 5.39 4.79 6.34
N LYS A 178 6.05 4.99 5.21
CA LYS A 178 7.10 4.07 4.73
C LYS A 178 8.22 3.87 5.75
N THR A 179 8.63 4.93 6.43
CA THR A 179 9.62 4.83 7.52
C THR A 179 9.14 3.95 8.68
N GLN A 180 7.85 3.95 8.96
CA GLN A 180 7.23 3.08 9.97
C GLN A 180 7.11 1.63 9.48
N VAL A 181 6.85 1.43 8.19
CA VAL A 181 6.89 0.10 7.55
C VAL A 181 8.28 -0.52 7.74
N TRP A 182 9.36 0.20 7.47
CA TRP A 182 10.73 -0.29 7.72
C TRP A 182 10.97 -0.64 9.18
N ALA A 183 10.53 0.21 10.10
CA ALA A 183 10.71 -0.02 11.54
C ALA A 183 9.96 -1.29 12.01
N LEU A 184 8.70 -1.44 11.58
CA LEU A 184 7.87 -2.60 11.94
C LEU A 184 8.38 -3.89 11.28
N SER A 185 8.84 -3.83 10.03
CA SER A 185 9.41 -4.97 9.32
C SER A 185 10.66 -5.54 10.02
N ARG A 186 11.55 -4.64 10.49
CA ARG A 186 12.71 -5.06 11.30
C ARG A 186 12.29 -5.73 12.61
N HIS A 187 11.29 -5.18 13.29
CA HIS A 187 10.74 -5.76 14.52
C HIS A 187 10.12 -7.14 14.30
N MET A 188 9.40 -7.33 13.21
CA MET A 188 8.72 -8.58 12.88
C MET A 188 9.64 -9.67 12.30
N GLY A 189 10.90 -9.35 12.01
CA GLY A 189 11.87 -10.30 11.50
C GLY A 189 11.74 -10.56 10.00
N VAL A 190 11.26 -9.61 9.22
CA VAL A 190 11.32 -9.66 7.75
C VAL A 190 12.79 -9.77 7.33
N PRO A 191 13.15 -10.63 6.33
CA PRO A 191 14.53 -10.77 5.88
C PRO A 191 15.20 -9.43 5.53
N LEU A 192 16.44 -9.25 5.94
CA LEU A 192 17.16 -7.98 5.74
C LEU A 192 17.33 -7.62 4.28
N GLU A 193 17.52 -8.62 3.42
CA GLU A 193 17.63 -8.45 1.97
C GLU A 193 16.38 -7.76 1.39
N VAL A 194 15.19 -8.07 1.92
CA VAL A 194 13.94 -7.44 1.53
C VAL A 194 13.80 -6.03 2.12
N ILE A 195 14.26 -5.84 3.37
CA ILE A 195 14.18 -4.54 4.05
C ILE A 195 15.10 -3.51 3.41
N ASP A 196 16.32 -3.92 3.05
CA ASP A 196 17.38 -3.02 2.56
C ASP A 196 17.32 -2.81 1.03
N LYS A 197 16.44 -3.57 0.34
CA LYS A 197 16.20 -3.39 -1.10
C LYS A 197 15.56 -2.03 -1.38
N PRO A 198 16.07 -1.26 -2.36
CA PRO A 198 15.42 -0.02 -2.78
C PRO A 198 13.97 -0.26 -3.24
N PRO A 199 13.00 0.51 -2.73
CA PRO A 199 11.61 0.35 -3.13
C PRO A 199 11.39 0.62 -4.63
N SER A 200 10.64 -0.26 -5.28
CA SER A 200 10.28 -0.15 -6.69
C SER A 200 8.94 -0.82 -6.95
N ALA A 201 8.13 -0.20 -7.83
CA ALA A 201 6.90 -0.80 -8.34
C ALA A 201 7.16 -1.96 -9.34
N ASP A 202 8.42 -2.14 -9.80
CA ASP A 202 8.86 -3.20 -10.73
C ASP A 202 7.98 -3.28 -12.01
N LEU A 203 7.57 -2.10 -12.51
CA LEU A 203 6.79 -1.97 -13.74
C LEU A 203 7.68 -1.69 -14.95
N GLU A 204 8.84 -1.05 -14.73
CA GLU A 204 9.83 -0.72 -15.73
C GLU A 204 11.25 -1.07 -15.24
N ALA A 205 12.17 -1.34 -16.17
CA ALA A 205 13.56 -1.64 -15.84
C ALA A 205 14.22 -0.42 -15.13
N ASN A 206 14.94 -0.67 -14.04
CA ASN A 206 15.62 0.34 -13.22
C ASN A 206 14.69 1.40 -12.59
N GLN A 207 13.40 1.14 -12.50
CA GLN A 207 12.47 2.01 -11.82
C GLN A 207 12.74 2.03 -10.31
N THR A 208 12.65 3.23 -9.71
CA THR A 208 12.64 3.39 -8.25
C THR A 208 11.50 4.32 -7.87
N ASP A 209 10.83 4.01 -6.77
CA ASP A 209 9.71 4.82 -6.27
C ASP A 209 10.13 6.27 -5.98
N GLU A 210 11.31 6.45 -5.36
CA GLU A 210 11.83 7.78 -5.03
C GLU A 210 12.16 8.61 -6.29
N GLY A 211 12.64 7.94 -7.35
CA GLY A 211 12.84 8.59 -8.67
C GLY A 211 11.53 9.07 -9.27
N ASP A 212 10.48 8.25 -9.22
CA ASP A 212 9.15 8.58 -9.74
C ASP A 212 8.42 9.64 -8.90
N MET A 213 8.62 9.59 -7.59
CA MET A 213 8.05 10.58 -6.68
C MET A 213 8.78 11.93 -6.74
N GLY A 214 10.07 11.92 -7.06
CA GLY A 214 10.93 13.10 -7.06
C GLY A 214 11.37 13.55 -5.66
N VAL A 215 11.22 12.69 -4.66
CA VAL A 215 11.57 12.95 -3.26
C VAL A 215 11.81 11.62 -2.56
N THR A 216 12.73 11.58 -1.57
CA THR A 216 12.96 10.37 -0.78
C THR A 216 11.78 10.07 0.15
N TYR A 217 11.55 8.80 0.46
CA TYR A 217 10.51 8.41 1.42
C TYR A 217 10.70 9.07 2.79
N LEU A 218 11.94 9.19 3.26
CA LEU A 218 12.22 9.84 4.53
C LEU A 218 11.80 11.31 4.54
N THR A 219 12.13 12.05 3.48
CA THR A 219 11.74 13.46 3.33
C THR A 219 10.22 13.58 3.16
N ALA A 220 9.62 12.74 2.31
CA ALA A 220 8.18 12.73 2.10
C ALA A 220 7.41 12.48 3.40
N ASP A 221 7.78 11.47 4.19
CA ASP A 221 7.13 11.13 5.46
C ASP A 221 7.22 12.27 6.47
N ARG A 222 8.40 12.89 6.58
CA ARG A 222 8.61 14.04 7.46
C ARG A 222 7.72 15.23 7.05
N ILE A 223 7.68 15.58 5.78
CA ILE A 223 6.83 16.68 5.26
C ILE A 223 5.35 16.32 5.42
N LEU A 224 4.93 15.12 5.02
CA LEU A 224 3.55 14.65 5.14
C LEU A 224 3.06 14.68 6.58
N SER A 225 3.88 14.27 7.54
CA SER A 225 3.53 14.31 8.96
C SER A 225 3.21 15.73 9.44
N GLN A 226 3.93 16.74 8.93
CA GLN A 226 3.69 18.15 9.27
C GLN A 226 2.43 18.71 8.55
N ILE A 227 2.27 18.39 7.27
CA ILE A 227 1.06 18.77 6.51
C ILE A 227 -0.20 18.22 7.19
N LEU A 228 -0.18 16.94 7.59
CA LEU A 228 -1.31 16.30 8.26
C LEU A 228 -1.55 16.85 9.67
N ALA A 229 -0.50 17.33 10.34
CA ALA A 229 -0.62 18.04 11.62
C ALA A 229 -1.13 19.47 11.47
N GLY A 230 -1.31 20.01 10.24
CA GLY A 230 -1.88 21.32 9.96
C GLY A 230 -0.86 22.45 9.84
N TYR A 231 0.44 22.15 9.71
CA TYR A 231 1.47 23.19 9.53
C TYR A 231 1.47 23.74 8.10
N ARG A 232 1.75 25.06 8.00
CA ARG A 232 1.90 25.77 6.72
C ARG A 232 3.29 25.53 6.15
N ASP A 233 3.44 25.76 4.84
CA ASP A 233 4.70 25.54 4.12
C ASP A 233 5.84 26.38 4.67
N GLU A 234 5.58 27.62 5.06
CA GLU A 234 6.58 28.51 5.64
C GLU A 234 7.08 27.98 7.00
N GLN A 235 6.19 27.38 7.79
CA GLN A 235 6.56 26.76 9.08
C GLN A 235 7.40 25.50 8.87
N ILE A 236 7.04 24.68 7.87
CA ILE A 236 7.79 23.47 7.51
C ILE A 236 9.18 23.85 6.96
N ALA A 237 9.26 24.88 6.11
CA ALA A 237 10.53 25.39 5.60
C ALA A 237 11.43 25.97 6.71
N ALA A 238 10.84 26.63 7.69
CA ALA A 238 11.58 27.24 8.80
C ALA A 238 12.36 26.21 9.67
N VAL A 239 12.01 24.94 9.60
CA VAL A 239 12.75 23.86 10.31
C VAL A 239 13.73 23.10 9.41
N GLY A 240 14.00 23.61 8.20
CA GLY A 240 15.10 23.18 7.35
C GLY A 240 14.72 22.32 6.15
N PHE A 241 13.44 22.20 5.81
CA PHE A 241 13.04 21.52 4.56
C PHE A 241 13.12 22.47 3.36
N ASP A 242 13.50 21.94 2.20
CA ASP A 242 13.48 22.68 0.94
C ASP A 242 12.04 22.99 0.52
N LEU A 243 11.76 24.26 0.21
CA LEU A 243 10.44 24.69 -0.25
C LEU A 243 9.97 23.93 -1.50
N ARG A 244 10.88 23.55 -2.40
CA ARG A 244 10.53 22.78 -3.60
C ARG A 244 10.05 21.39 -3.27
N GLU A 245 10.64 20.74 -2.26
CA GLU A 245 10.18 19.43 -1.78
C GLU A 245 8.82 19.54 -1.10
N ILE A 246 8.61 20.58 -0.28
CA ILE A 246 7.32 20.85 0.37
C ILE A 246 6.22 21.06 -0.68
N GLU A 247 6.47 21.93 -1.66
CA GLU A 247 5.54 22.20 -2.75
C GLU A 247 5.24 20.95 -3.59
N LEU A 248 6.26 20.14 -3.85
CA LEU A 248 6.10 18.86 -4.57
C LEU A 248 5.16 17.91 -3.82
N VAL A 249 5.44 17.68 -2.54
CA VAL A 249 4.64 16.79 -1.69
C VAL A 249 3.20 17.30 -1.59
N ARG A 250 3.01 18.59 -1.29
CA ARG A 250 1.68 19.20 -1.18
C ARG A 250 0.89 19.10 -2.47
N ARG A 251 1.50 19.43 -3.60
CA ARG A 251 0.86 19.32 -4.92
C ARG A 251 0.44 17.89 -5.22
N ARG A 252 1.26 16.88 -4.88
CA ARG A 252 0.87 15.47 -5.04
C ARG A 252 -0.34 15.12 -4.17
N VAL A 253 -0.35 15.53 -2.91
CA VAL A 253 -1.48 15.29 -2.00
C VAL A 253 -2.76 15.91 -2.56
N GLU A 254 -2.71 17.16 -3.00
CA GLU A 254 -3.87 17.90 -3.48
C GLU A 254 -4.38 17.43 -4.84
N SER A 255 -3.48 17.21 -5.79
CA SER A 255 -3.87 16.80 -7.15
C SER A 255 -4.36 15.35 -7.25
N THR A 256 -4.07 14.52 -6.24
CA THR A 256 -4.43 13.10 -6.24
C THR A 256 -5.47 12.73 -5.19
N HIS A 257 -6.02 13.72 -4.44
CA HIS A 257 -6.96 13.44 -3.34
C HIS A 257 -8.19 12.64 -3.81
N TRP A 258 -8.67 12.87 -5.03
CA TRP A 258 -9.80 12.17 -5.62
C TRP A 258 -9.59 10.65 -5.76
N LYS A 259 -8.33 10.19 -5.85
CA LYS A 259 -8.00 8.75 -5.91
C LYS A 259 -8.27 8.03 -4.58
N ARG A 260 -8.36 8.78 -3.47
CA ARG A 260 -8.56 8.25 -2.11
C ARG A 260 -10.02 8.19 -1.68
N HIS A 261 -10.93 8.60 -2.55
CA HIS A 261 -12.36 8.61 -2.30
C HIS A 261 -13.09 7.51 -3.05
N LEU A 262 -14.20 7.06 -2.48
CA LEU A 262 -15.16 6.23 -3.20
C LEU A 262 -15.72 6.99 -4.41
N PRO A 263 -16.31 6.29 -5.40
CA PRO A 263 -16.94 6.96 -6.53
C PRO A 263 -17.93 8.04 -6.06
N THR A 264 -17.78 9.25 -6.62
CA THR A 264 -18.69 10.36 -6.30
C THR A 264 -20.09 10.04 -6.81
N THR A 265 -21.06 10.04 -5.90
CA THR A 265 -22.45 9.75 -6.22
C THR A 265 -23.29 11.03 -6.20
N ALA A 266 -24.10 11.24 -7.21
CA ALA A 266 -25.08 12.32 -7.21
C ALA A 266 -26.18 12.01 -6.20
N LEU A 267 -26.33 12.86 -5.18
CA LEU A 267 -27.31 12.66 -4.12
C LEU A 267 -28.65 13.26 -4.56
N VAL A 268 -29.62 12.39 -4.91
CA VAL A 268 -30.96 12.78 -5.35
C VAL A 268 -32.07 12.48 -4.36
N SER A 269 -31.73 11.86 -3.22
CA SER A 269 -32.69 11.49 -2.18
C SER A 269 -32.04 11.56 -0.80
N GLY A 270 -32.87 11.66 0.26
CA GLY A 270 -32.43 11.60 1.66
C GLY A 270 -31.92 10.21 2.10
N THR A 271 -32.03 9.19 1.24
CA THR A 271 -31.57 7.82 1.50
C THR A 271 -30.38 7.41 0.64
N ALA A 272 -29.74 8.35 -0.04
CA ALA A 272 -28.55 8.09 -0.84
C ALA A 272 -27.39 7.62 0.03
N ILE A 273 -26.65 6.63 -0.46
CA ILE A 273 -25.47 6.08 0.21
C ILE A 273 -24.23 6.82 -0.33
N ASN A 274 -23.36 7.28 0.57
CA ASN A 274 -22.05 7.83 0.24
C ASN A 274 -21.07 7.57 1.40
N GLU A 275 -19.81 7.95 1.23
CA GLU A 275 -18.75 7.74 2.23
C GLU A 275 -18.98 8.46 3.58
N PHE A 276 -19.87 9.44 3.63
CA PHE A 276 -20.20 10.21 4.84
C PHE A 276 -21.47 9.73 5.53
N TYR A 277 -22.20 8.81 4.93
CA TYR A 277 -23.46 8.32 5.44
C TYR A 277 -23.39 6.83 5.77
N LEU A 278 -23.49 6.54 7.05
CA LEU A 278 -23.54 5.19 7.60
C LEU A 278 -24.97 4.88 8.02
N ARG A 279 -25.56 3.85 7.43
CA ARG A 279 -26.86 3.35 7.86
C ARG A 279 -26.67 2.21 8.84
N PRO A 280 -27.63 1.99 9.78
CA PRO A 280 -27.54 0.88 10.74
C PRO A 280 -27.35 -0.50 10.11
N VAL A 281 -27.78 -0.67 8.85
CA VAL A 281 -27.66 -1.94 8.10
C VAL A 281 -26.27 -2.19 7.52
N ASP A 282 -25.38 -1.20 7.56
CA ASP A 282 -24.01 -1.29 7.04
C ASP A 282 -23.02 -1.83 8.11
N TYR A 283 -23.51 -2.11 9.34
CA TYR A 283 -22.74 -2.62 10.49
C TYR A 283 -23.36 -3.82 11.14
#